data_7e86d0b484bc8cbd0f49166be94a8f31
#
_entry.id   7e86d0b484bc8cbd0f49166be94a8f31
#
_cell.length_a   1.000
_cell.length_b   1.000
_cell.length_c   1.000
_cell.angle_alpha   90.00
_cell.angle_beta   90.00
_cell.angle_gamma   90.00
#
_symmetry.space_group_name_H-M   'P 1'
#
loop_
_entity.id
_entity.type
_entity.pdbx_description
1 polymer ?
#
loop_
_entity_poly.entity_id
_entity_poly.type
_entity_poly.pdbx_seq_one_letter_code
_entity_poly.pdbx_strand_id
1 'polypeptide(L)' 'MNKNQHVVPNGNNWAVKGEGNSKNTRNTQTQKEAINIARTIARKEQSELIIHGKDGQIRQKDSYGNDPFPPKG' A
#
# COMPACT_ATOMS: atom_id res chain seq x y z
N MET A 1 14.11 4.24 -4.82
CA MET A 1 13.99 3.49 -3.57
C MET A 1 12.70 2.74 -3.54
N ASN A 2 12.76 1.50 -3.17
CA ASN A 2 11.60 0.62 -3.24
C ASN A 2 10.93 0.54 -1.88
N LYS A 3 10.15 1.56 -1.57
CA LYS A 3 9.44 1.56 -0.30
C LYS A 3 8.13 0.82 -0.41
N ASN A 4 7.92 -0.10 0.51
CA ASN A 4 6.63 -0.76 0.60
C ASN A 4 5.56 0.26 0.95
N GLN A 5 4.36 0.01 0.47
CA GLN A 5 3.25 0.92 0.68
C GLN A 5 2.23 0.29 1.61
N HIS A 6 1.78 1.07 2.57
CA HIS A 6 0.79 0.61 3.55
C HIS A 6 -0.50 1.37 3.35
N VAL A 7 -1.59 0.65 3.44
CA VAL A 7 -2.93 1.24 3.51
C VAL A 7 -3.37 1.08 4.95
N VAL A 8 -3.57 2.20 5.62
CA VAL A 8 -3.84 2.22 7.06
C VAL A 8 -5.08 3.05 7.38
N PRO A 9 -5.75 2.73 8.49
CA PRO A 9 -6.85 3.57 8.92
C PRO A 9 -6.32 4.92 9.41
N ASN A 10 -7.11 5.96 9.21
CA ASN A 10 -6.75 7.31 9.58
C ASN A 10 -8.00 8.00 10.13
N GLY A 11 -8.25 7.80 11.43
CA GLY A 11 -9.50 8.26 12.01
C GLY A 11 -10.65 7.51 11.39
N ASN A 12 -11.63 8.25 10.87
CA ASN A 12 -12.75 7.63 10.16
C ASN A 12 -12.45 7.40 8.69
N ASN A 13 -11.25 7.76 8.26
CA ASN A 13 -10.85 7.66 6.87
C ASN A 13 -9.69 6.68 6.72
N TRP A 14 -9.02 6.76 5.60
CA TRP A 14 -7.91 5.87 5.28
C TRP A 14 -6.75 6.68 4.74
N ALA A 15 -5.59 6.06 4.71
CA ALA A 15 -4.40 6.73 4.21
C ALA A 15 -3.45 5.75 3.55
N VAL A 16 -2.65 6.28 2.63
CA VAL A 16 -1.53 5.56 2.03
C VAL A 16 -0.27 6.11 2.68
N LYS A 17 0.60 5.21 3.12
CA LYS A 17 1.80 5.62 3.82
C LYS A 17 2.97 4.76 3.36
N GLY A 18 4.07 5.41 2.99
CA GLY A 18 5.30 4.71 2.66
C GLY A 18 5.94 4.15 3.92
N GLU A 19 6.51 2.96 3.81
CA GLU A 19 7.12 2.31 4.95
C GLU A 19 8.26 3.16 5.50
N GLY A 20 8.24 3.37 6.79
CA GLY A 20 9.27 4.18 7.43
C GLY A 20 9.03 5.67 7.38
N ASN A 21 8.04 6.13 6.62
CA ASN A 21 7.73 7.55 6.58
C ASN A 21 6.85 7.94 7.76
N SER A 22 7.05 9.15 8.26
CA SER A 22 6.24 9.63 9.36
C SER A 22 4.95 10.28 8.89
N LYS A 23 4.91 10.69 7.62
CA LYS A 23 3.74 11.36 7.06
C LYS A 23 3.03 10.47 6.06
N ASN A 24 1.72 10.66 5.95
CA ASN A 24 0.95 9.95 4.95
C ASN A 24 1.23 10.53 3.58
N THR A 25 1.33 9.64 2.59
CA THR A 25 1.49 10.06 1.21
C THR A 25 0.20 10.67 0.68
N ARG A 26 -0.92 10.06 1.05
CA ARG A 26 -2.23 10.50 0.60
C ARG A 26 -3.28 10.09 1.62
N ASN A 27 -4.25 10.95 1.87
CA ASN A 27 -5.40 10.61 2.69
C ASN A 27 -6.60 10.39 1.78
N THR A 28 -7.41 9.39 2.09
CA THR A 28 -8.58 9.05 1.29
C THR A 28 -9.77 8.84 2.20
N GLN A 29 -10.96 8.83 1.62
CA GLN A 29 -12.18 8.61 2.38
C GLN A 29 -12.50 7.14 2.55
N THR A 30 -12.03 6.30 1.66
CA THR A 30 -12.34 4.87 1.72
C THR A 30 -11.08 4.05 1.60
N GLN A 31 -11.16 2.83 2.12
CA GLN A 31 -10.06 1.88 2.00
C GLN A 31 -9.79 1.55 0.53
N LYS A 32 -10.85 1.43 -0.25
CA LYS A 32 -10.71 1.09 -1.65
C LYS A 32 -9.90 2.12 -2.41
N GLU A 33 -10.15 3.40 -2.15
CA GLU A 33 -9.37 4.46 -2.78
C GLU A 33 -7.90 4.37 -2.38
N ALA A 34 -7.66 4.14 -1.09
CA ALA A 34 -6.30 4.02 -0.61
C ALA A 34 -5.59 2.84 -1.24
N ILE A 35 -6.30 1.72 -1.37
CA ILE A 35 -5.73 0.52 -1.99
C ILE A 35 -5.34 0.79 -3.43
N ASN A 36 -6.21 1.46 -4.19
CA ASN A 36 -5.92 1.74 -5.60
C ASN A 36 -4.68 2.63 -5.74
N ILE A 37 -4.58 3.66 -4.91
CA ILE A 37 -3.43 4.56 -4.95
C ILE A 37 -2.16 3.83 -4.52
N ALA A 38 -2.23 3.11 -3.43
CA ALA A 38 -1.06 2.41 -2.90
C ALA A 38 -0.59 1.32 -3.87
N ARG A 39 -1.52 0.64 -4.52
CA ARG A 39 -1.18 -0.39 -5.50
C ARG A 39 -0.42 0.23 -6.67
N THR A 40 -0.88 1.36 -7.15
CA THR A 40 -0.22 2.04 -8.26
C THR A 40 1.21 2.39 -7.89
N ILE A 41 1.41 2.91 -6.68
CA ILE A 41 2.75 3.27 -6.23
C ILE A 41 3.61 2.02 -6.04
N ALA A 42 3.06 0.98 -5.41
CA ALA A 42 3.81 -0.24 -5.16
C ALA A 42 4.26 -0.91 -6.46
N ARG A 43 3.39 -0.90 -7.47
CA ARG A 43 3.75 -1.46 -8.77
C ARG A 43 4.86 -0.66 -9.42
N LYS A 44 4.76 0.65 -9.33
CA LYS A 44 5.75 1.55 -9.92
C LYS A 44 7.09 1.39 -9.25
N GLU A 45 7.10 1.22 -7.94
CA GLU A 45 8.34 1.08 -7.18
C GLU A 45 8.79 -0.36 -7.07
N GLN A 46 8.03 -1.29 -7.59
CA GLN A 46 8.33 -2.71 -7.48
C GLN A 46 8.53 -3.10 -6.03
N SER A 47 7.56 -2.74 -5.21
CA SER A 47 7.60 -3.00 -3.78
C SER A 47 6.36 -3.77 -3.36
N GLU A 48 6.13 -3.85 -2.06
CA GLU A 48 4.98 -4.58 -1.53
C GLU A 48 3.87 -3.63 -1.14
N LEU A 49 2.65 -4.12 -1.28
CA LEU A 49 1.46 -3.43 -0.85
C LEU A 49 0.94 -4.16 0.38
N ILE A 50 0.84 -3.44 1.50
CA ILE A 50 0.38 -4.03 2.75
C ILE A 50 -0.90 -3.32 3.16
N ILE A 51 -2.00 -4.07 3.22
CA ILE A 51 -3.30 -3.51 3.51
C ILE A 51 -3.68 -3.87 4.94
N HIS A 52 -3.91 -2.85 5.75
CA HIS A 52 -4.30 -3.02 7.14
C HIS A 52 -5.81 -2.90 7.26
N GLY A 53 -6.38 -3.60 8.23
CA GLY A 53 -7.79 -3.48 8.54
C GLY A 53 -8.05 -2.29 9.46
N LYS A 54 -9.31 -2.10 9.82
CA LYS A 54 -9.71 -1.01 10.71
C LYS A 54 -9.05 -1.09 12.06
N ASP A 55 -8.71 -2.28 12.50
CA ASP A 55 -8.05 -2.48 13.78
C ASP A 55 -6.54 -2.30 13.70
N GLY A 56 -6.02 -1.94 12.54
CA GLY A 56 -4.60 -1.75 12.34
C GLY A 56 -3.81 -3.00 12.03
N GLN A 57 -4.45 -4.15 12.06
CA GLN A 57 -3.74 -5.39 11.77
C GLN A 57 -3.70 -5.64 10.27
N ILE A 58 -2.64 -6.33 9.84
CA ILE A 58 -2.48 -6.63 8.41
C ILE A 58 -3.55 -7.62 7.97
N ARG A 59 -4.27 -7.25 6.91
CA ARG A 59 -5.28 -8.10 6.31
C ARG A 59 -4.79 -8.80 5.07
N GLN A 60 -3.96 -8.12 4.29
CA GLN A 60 -3.57 -8.63 2.99
C GLN A 60 -2.23 -8.03 2.62
N LYS A 61 -1.46 -8.79 1.87
CA LYS A 61 -0.14 -8.38 1.45
C LYS A 61 0.08 -8.88 0.03
N ASP A 62 0.38 -7.96 -0.87
CA ASP A 62 0.66 -8.28 -2.26
C ASP A 62 2.06 -7.82 -2.61
N SER A 63 2.77 -8.62 -3.38
CA SER A 63 4.13 -8.30 -3.75
C SER A 63 4.20 -7.99 -5.24
N TYR A 64 4.85 -6.89 -5.57
CA TYR A 64 5.08 -6.50 -6.96
C TYR A 64 6.57 -6.40 -7.26
N GLY A 65 7.40 -6.73 -6.29
CA GLY A 65 8.81 -6.44 -6.38
C GLY A 65 9.65 -7.51 -6.98
N ASN A 66 9.27 -8.73 -6.83
CA ASN A 66 10.10 -9.82 -7.28
C ASN A 66 9.49 -10.61 -8.36
N ASP A 67 8.90 -9.96 -9.28
CA ASP A 67 8.28 -10.66 -10.33
C ASP A 67 9.32 -11.04 -11.32
N PRO A 68 9.74 -12.25 -11.36
CA PRO A 68 10.78 -12.63 -12.30
C PRO A 68 10.20 -12.62 -13.68
N PHE A 69 9.70 -12.46 -13.99
CA PHE A 69 9.37 -12.54 -15.26
C PHE A 69 8.64 -13.35 -15.50
N PRO A 70 8.81 -13.31 -16.24
CA PRO A 70 7.88 -13.09 -16.90
C PRO A 70 6.90 -13.27 -16.28
N PRO A 71 6.75 -13.02 -16.09
CA PRO A 71 5.99 -13.14 -15.69
C PRO A 71 5.08 -13.42 -16.04
N LYS A 72 5.00 -13.58 -15.99
CA LYS A 72 4.31 -13.88 -16.33
C LYS A 72 3.62 -13.33 -16.61
N GLY A 73 3.72 -13.14 -16.67
CA GLY A 73 3.14 -12.65 -17.19
C GLY A 73 2.84 -12.33 -17.06
#